data_bc293ade5dadffcb330c5bab53403284
#
_entry.id   bc293ade5dadffcb330c5bab53403284
#
_cell.length_a   1.000
_cell.length_b   1.000
_cell.length_c   1.000
_cell.angle_alpha   90.00
_cell.angle_beta   90.00
_cell.angle_gamma   90.00
#
_symmetry.space_group_name_H-M   'P 1'
#
loop_
_entity.id
_entity.type
_entity.pdbx_description
1 polymer ?
#
loop_
_entity_poly.entity_id
_entity_poly.type
_entity_poly.pdbx_seq_one_letter_code
_entity_poly.pdbx_strand_id
1 'polypeptide(L)'
;IGGVEKALQAANPDWSVRRAFTAQIIINHVQARDGEKIDNVDQALERAVKNGVKQLIIQPTHLMHGAEYKELTEAVESYKDKFESVKIAEPLLGEVGSDATVINADKAAVAEAITAEAVKTALMQPQQIVQHLYSWDTEHQMKQRSAIPRCRHRWKSWDIRMYLSEQ
;
A
#
# COMPACT_ATOMS: atom_id res chain seq x y z
N ILE A 1 7.72 2.51 4.33
CA ILE A 1 7.05 3.10 3.15
C ILE A 1 8.08 3.76 2.24
N GLY A 2 9.03 4.56 2.75
CA GLY A 2 10.15 5.08 1.94
C GLY A 2 10.96 4.00 1.20
N GLY A 3 10.90 2.74 1.64
CA GLY A 3 11.52 1.60 0.94
C GLY A 3 10.85 1.29 -0.40
N VAL A 4 9.52 1.29 -0.46
CA VAL A 4 8.77 1.03 -1.71
C VAL A 4 9.01 2.16 -2.72
N GLU A 5 8.93 3.43 -2.27
CA GLU A 5 9.21 4.59 -3.11
C GLU A 5 10.62 4.55 -3.71
N LYS A 6 11.63 4.25 -2.87
CA LYS A 6 13.01 4.10 -3.32
C LYS A 6 13.19 2.95 -4.30
N ALA A 7 12.53 1.81 -4.05
CA ALA A 7 12.60 0.67 -4.95
C ALA A 7 11.96 0.97 -6.32
N LEU A 8 10.80 1.62 -6.33
CA LEU A 8 10.13 2.05 -7.55
C LEU A 8 10.98 3.07 -8.33
N GLN A 9 11.55 4.07 -7.66
CA GLN A 9 12.41 5.06 -8.31
C GLN A 9 13.68 4.43 -8.86
N ALA A 10 14.28 3.48 -8.12
CA ALA A 10 15.48 2.77 -8.58
C ALA A 10 15.22 1.87 -9.79
N ALA A 11 14.03 1.22 -9.82
CA ALA A 11 13.62 0.37 -10.93
C ALA A 11 13.22 1.18 -12.18
N ASN A 12 12.82 2.43 -12.00
CA ASN A 12 12.33 3.31 -13.08
C ASN A 12 13.01 4.68 -12.98
N PRO A 13 14.31 4.79 -13.34
CA PRO A 13 15.09 6.02 -13.16
C PRO A 13 14.60 7.19 -14.03
N ASP A 14 13.98 6.89 -15.16
CA ASP A 14 13.46 7.89 -16.11
C ASP A 14 12.07 8.40 -15.74
N TRP A 15 11.47 7.88 -14.66
CA TRP A 15 10.15 8.25 -14.20
C TRP A 15 10.22 9.06 -12.91
N SER A 16 9.35 10.04 -12.78
CA SER A 16 9.20 10.80 -11.53
C SER A 16 8.22 10.09 -10.61
N VAL A 17 8.71 9.50 -9.54
CA VAL A 17 7.88 8.82 -8.54
C VAL A 17 7.40 9.82 -7.49
N ARG A 18 6.09 9.91 -7.31
CA ARG A 18 5.43 10.79 -6.33
C ARG A 18 4.49 9.97 -5.46
N ARG A 19 4.31 10.38 -4.23
CA ARG A 19 3.36 9.72 -3.32
C ARG A 19 2.15 10.61 -3.05
N ALA A 20 1.00 9.95 -2.92
CA ALA A 20 -0.23 10.54 -2.43
C ALA A 20 -0.86 9.62 -1.39
N PHE A 21 -1.72 10.17 -0.54
CA PHE A 21 -2.43 9.40 0.48
C PHE A 21 -3.93 9.43 0.23
N THR A 22 -4.58 8.31 0.49
CA THR A 22 -6.04 8.21 0.44
C THR A 22 -6.70 8.72 1.72
N ALA A 23 -6.04 8.61 2.88
CA ALA A 23 -6.60 8.94 4.18
C ALA A 23 -6.19 10.35 4.65
N GLN A 24 -7.14 11.29 4.70
CA GLN A 24 -6.90 12.66 5.16
C GLN A 24 -6.40 12.73 6.61
N ILE A 25 -6.86 11.83 7.48
CA ILE A 25 -6.39 11.76 8.87
C ILE A 25 -4.88 11.52 8.94
N ILE A 26 -4.37 10.65 8.06
CA ILE A 26 -2.95 10.33 8.01
C ILE A 26 -2.14 11.51 7.47
N ILE A 27 -2.65 12.20 6.45
CA ILE A 27 -2.03 13.42 5.91
C ILE A 27 -1.87 14.45 7.02
N ASN A 28 -2.93 14.72 7.78
CA ASN A 28 -2.92 15.67 8.88
C ASN A 28 -1.94 15.26 9.99
N HIS A 29 -1.88 13.95 10.30
CA HIS A 29 -0.97 13.43 11.33
C HIS A 29 0.50 13.56 10.91
N VAL A 30 0.84 13.20 9.67
CA VAL A 30 2.20 13.35 9.14
C VAL A 30 2.60 14.82 9.06
N GLN A 31 1.70 15.69 8.62
CA GLN A 31 1.96 17.12 8.60
C GLN A 31 2.21 17.70 10.00
N ALA A 32 1.43 17.27 10.99
CA ALA A 32 1.62 17.72 12.37
C ALA A 32 2.92 17.21 13.01
N ARG A 33 3.33 15.98 12.69
CA ARG A 33 4.53 15.35 13.24
C ARG A 33 5.81 15.81 12.57
N ASP A 34 5.81 15.81 11.23
CA ASP A 34 7.04 15.94 10.41
C ASP A 34 7.09 17.29 9.66
N GLY A 35 6.01 18.08 9.66
CA GLY A 35 5.89 19.29 8.85
C GLY A 35 5.76 19.01 7.34
N GLU A 36 5.68 17.74 6.93
CA GLU A 36 5.64 17.33 5.53
C GLU A 36 4.23 17.51 4.98
N LYS A 37 4.09 18.24 3.87
CA LYS A 37 2.84 18.37 3.14
C LYS A 37 2.75 17.26 2.10
N ILE A 38 1.75 16.40 2.27
CA ILE A 38 1.49 15.30 1.35
C ILE A 38 0.13 15.54 0.69
N ASP A 39 0.07 15.36 -0.62
CA ASP A 39 -1.18 15.50 -1.36
C ASP A 39 -2.10 14.30 -1.08
N ASN A 40 -3.41 14.56 -1.05
CA ASN A 40 -4.40 13.51 -1.22
C ASN A 40 -4.51 13.12 -2.70
N VAL A 41 -5.35 12.13 -3.00
CA VAL A 41 -5.52 11.61 -4.37
C VAL A 41 -5.88 12.70 -5.35
N ASP A 42 -6.91 13.51 -5.05
CA ASP A 42 -7.37 14.55 -5.94
C ASP A 42 -6.31 15.64 -6.17
N GLN A 43 -5.67 16.10 -5.10
CA GLN A 43 -4.60 17.10 -5.17
C GLN A 43 -3.40 16.60 -6.00
N ALA A 44 -3.06 15.31 -5.87
CA ALA A 44 -1.99 14.72 -6.64
C ALA A 44 -2.35 14.62 -8.14
N LEU A 45 -3.59 14.21 -8.46
CA LEU A 45 -4.09 14.15 -9.83
C LEU A 45 -4.17 15.55 -10.47
N GLU A 46 -4.71 16.53 -9.75
CA GLU A 46 -4.75 17.93 -10.21
C GLU A 46 -3.34 18.46 -10.47
N ARG A 47 -2.39 18.16 -9.58
CA ARG A 47 -0.99 18.57 -9.74
C ARG A 47 -0.36 17.91 -10.96
N ALA A 48 -0.61 16.62 -11.19
CA ALA A 48 -0.13 15.91 -12.37
C ALA A 48 -0.67 16.54 -13.66
N VAL A 49 -1.96 16.83 -13.71
CA VAL A 49 -2.58 17.54 -14.85
C VAL A 49 -1.94 18.92 -15.05
N LYS A 50 -1.78 19.69 -13.98
CA LYS A 50 -1.17 21.03 -14.03
C LYS A 50 0.28 21.01 -14.52
N ASN A 51 1.01 19.96 -14.19
CA ASN A 51 2.40 19.75 -14.62
C ASN A 51 2.51 19.22 -16.06
N GLY A 52 1.38 18.95 -16.74
CA GLY A 52 1.37 18.45 -18.10
C GLY A 52 1.77 16.98 -18.24
N VAL A 53 1.58 16.19 -17.17
CA VAL A 53 1.84 14.75 -17.20
C VAL A 53 0.96 14.11 -18.26
N LYS A 54 1.56 13.31 -19.12
CA LYS A 54 0.87 12.63 -20.21
C LYS A 54 0.55 11.19 -19.88
N GLN A 55 1.49 10.51 -19.26
CA GLN A 55 1.37 9.11 -18.88
C GLN A 55 1.39 8.97 -17.36
N LEU A 56 0.33 8.41 -16.81
CA LEU A 56 0.17 8.21 -15.38
C LEU A 56 0.09 6.73 -15.05
N ILE A 57 0.99 6.27 -14.19
CA ILE A 57 0.93 4.92 -13.61
C ILE A 57 0.73 5.05 -12.11
N ILE A 58 -0.29 4.38 -11.61
CA ILE A 58 -0.65 4.40 -10.19
C ILE A 58 -0.35 3.03 -9.62
N GLN A 59 0.56 2.97 -8.64
CA GLN A 59 0.85 1.79 -7.86
C GLN A 59 0.18 1.91 -6.49
N PRO A 60 -0.99 1.29 -6.28
CA PRO A 60 -1.60 1.25 -4.97
C PRO A 60 -0.78 0.36 -4.03
N THR A 61 -0.67 0.78 -2.77
CA THR A 61 -0.07 -0.04 -1.72
C THR A 61 -1.14 -0.72 -0.85
N HIS A 62 -2.34 -0.83 -1.38
CA HIS A 62 -3.44 -1.58 -0.79
C HIS A 62 -3.10 -3.07 -0.73
N LEU A 63 -3.59 -3.74 0.31
CA LEU A 63 -3.41 -5.18 0.45
C LEU A 63 -4.30 -5.96 -0.53
N MET A 64 -5.54 -5.51 -0.70
CA MET A 64 -6.55 -6.19 -1.51
C MET A 64 -7.57 -5.19 -2.07
N HIS A 65 -8.45 -5.63 -2.95
CA HIS A 65 -9.62 -4.88 -3.41
C HIS A 65 -10.57 -4.62 -2.23
N GLY A 66 -10.54 -3.40 -1.70
CA GLY A 66 -11.38 -2.92 -0.62
C GLY A 66 -12.04 -1.59 -0.97
N ALA A 67 -12.74 -0.99 0.00
CA ALA A 67 -13.42 0.29 -0.18
C ALA A 67 -12.46 1.40 -0.63
N GLU A 68 -11.29 1.47 -0.02
CA GLU A 68 -10.28 2.50 -0.34
C GLU A 68 -9.67 2.33 -1.74
N TYR A 69 -9.47 1.08 -2.21
CA TYR A 69 -9.05 0.84 -3.59
C TYR A 69 -10.14 1.24 -4.58
N LYS A 70 -11.39 0.98 -4.25
CA LYS A 70 -12.54 1.40 -5.06
C LYS A 70 -12.65 2.92 -5.13
N GLU A 71 -12.54 3.62 -4.00
CA GLU A 71 -12.51 5.09 -3.95
C GLU A 71 -11.37 5.66 -4.79
N LEU A 72 -10.19 5.04 -4.72
CA LEU A 72 -9.05 5.40 -5.57
C LEU A 72 -9.38 5.25 -7.06
N THR A 73 -9.92 4.11 -7.47
CA THR A 73 -10.25 3.87 -8.89
C THR A 73 -11.33 4.83 -9.40
N GLU A 74 -12.35 5.13 -8.59
CA GLU A 74 -13.39 6.10 -8.92
C GLU A 74 -12.83 7.52 -9.05
N ALA A 75 -11.95 7.94 -8.14
CA ALA A 75 -11.27 9.23 -8.24
C ALA A 75 -10.44 9.34 -9.52
N VAL A 76 -9.64 8.32 -9.83
CA VAL A 76 -8.80 8.28 -11.04
C VAL A 76 -9.63 8.29 -12.31
N GLU A 77 -10.74 7.58 -12.35
CA GLU A 77 -11.63 7.55 -13.55
C GLU A 77 -12.15 8.95 -13.91
N SER A 78 -12.41 9.80 -12.91
CA SER A 78 -12.84 11.19 -13.14
C SER A 78 -11.77 12.09 -13.76
N TYR A 79 -10.50 11.69 -13.72
CA TYR A 79 -9.40 12.43 -14.33
C TYR A 79 -8.82 11.76 -15.59
N LYS A 80 -9.32 10.60 -15.98
CA LYS A 80 -8.75 9.78 -17.05
C LYS A 80 -8.58 10.53 -18.38
N ASP A 81 -9.57 11.33 -18.74
CA ASP A 81 -9.57 12.13 -19.97
C ASP A 81 -8.56 13.29 -19.96
N LYS A 82 -7.93 13.57 -18.82
CA LYS A 82 -6.91 14.61 -18.67
C LYS A 82 -5.51 14.12 -19.04
N PHE A 83 -5.32 12.82 -19.20
CA PHE A 83 -4.05 12.19 -19.51
C PHE A 83 -4.11 11.44 -20.84
N GLU A 84 -2.98 11.26 -21.51
CA GLU A 84 -2.89 10.42 -22.70
C GLU A 84 -3.03 8.93 -22.36
N SER A 85 -2.52 8.52 -21.19
CA SER A 85 -2.63 7.16 -20.68
C SER A 85 -2.65 7.14 -19.17
N VAL A 86 -3.60 6.39 -18.59
CA VAL A 86 -3.66 6.12 -17.15
C VAL A 86 -3.72 4.62 -16.93
N LYS A 87 -2.85 4.10 -16.08
CA LYS A 87 -2.85 2.70 -15.66
C LYS A 87 -2.82 2.63 -14.14
N ILE A 88 -3.65 1.77 -13.59
CA ILE A 88 -3.68 1.45 -12.16
C ILE A 88 -3.25 -0.01 -12.01
N ALA A 89 -2.25 -0.25 -11.18
CA ALA A 89 -1.80 -1.60 -10.87
C ALA A 89 -2.74 -2.26 -9.85
N GLU A 90 -2.70 -3.58 -9.82
CA GLU A 90 -3.43 -4.36 -8.84
C GLU A 90 -2.87 -4.16 -7.42
N PRO A 91 -3.72 -4.36 -6.38
CA PRO A 91 -3.26 -4.44 -5.00
C PRO A 91 -2.28 -5.59 -4.76
N LEU A 92 -1.59 -5.59 -3.62
CA LEU A 92 -0.52 -6.54 -3.31
C LEU A 92 -0.93 -8.02 -3.45
N LEU A 93 -2.16 -8.38 -3.06
CA LEU A 93 -2.69 -9.74 -3.17
C LEU A 93 -3.50 -9.98 -4.45
N GLY A 94 -3.50 -9.03 -5.37
CA GLY A 94 -4.25 -9.08 -6.61
C GLY A 94 -5.76 -9.18 -6.39
N GLU A 95 -6.46 -9.76 -7.34
CA GLU A 95 -7.89 -10.03 -7.23
C GLU A 95 -8.13 -11.24 -6.34
N VAL A 96 -8.82 -11.01 -5.21
CA VAL A 96 -9.08 -12.07 -4.23
C VAL A 96 -10.23 -12.99 -4.66
N GLY A 97 -11.11 -12.51 -5.54
CA GLY A 97 -12.29 -13.25 -5.97
C GLY A 97 -13.35 -13.41 -4.87
N SER A 98 -14.30 -14.30 -5.08
CA SER A 98 -15.37 -14.60 -4.14
C SER A 98 -14.93 -15.51 -2.98
N ASP A 99 -13.84 -16.25 -3.18
CA ASP A 99 -13.27 -17.16 -2.18
C ASP A 99 -11.82 -16.75 -1.87
N ALA A 100 -11.62 -16.15 -0.70
CA ALA A 100 -10.33 -15.68 -0.24
C ALA A 100 -9.31 -16.80 0.03
N THR A 101 -9.76 -18.05 0.13
CA THR A 101 -8.89 -19.24 0.34
C THR A 101 -8.19 -19.66 -0.95
N VAL A 102 -8.70 -19.26 -2.11
CA VAL A 102 -8.07 -19.54 -3.39
C VAL A 102 -6.76 -18.77 -3.51
N ILE A 103 -5.68 -19.51 -3.78
CA ILE A 103 -4.35 -18.93 -3.98
C ILE A 103 -4.22 -18.49 -5.44
N ASN A 104 -4.08 -17.20 -5.66
CA ASN A 104 -3.70 -16.62 -6.95
C ASN A 104 -2.17 -16.44 -7.05
N ALA A 105 -1.68 -16.02 -8.21
CA ALA A 105 -0.25 -15.82 -8.45
C ALA A 105 0.36 -14.74 -7.54
N ASP A 106 -0.37 -13.66 -7.25
CA ASP A 106 0.10 -12.56 -6.41
C ASP A 106 0.22 -12.99 -4.95
N LYS A 107 -0.78 -13.74 -4.43
CA LYS A 107 -0.69 -14.32 -3.08
C LYS A 107 0.50 -15.27 -2.96
N ALA A 108 0.73 -16.10 -3.98
CA ALA A 108 1.87 -17.02 -4.00
C ALA A 108 3.21 -16.26 -3.99
N ALA A 109 3.36 -15.24 -4.83
CA ALA A 109 4.55 -14.41 -4.89
C ALA A 109 4.82 -13.66 -3.57
N VAL A 110 3.78 -13.13 -2.92
CA VAL A 110 3.91 -12.47 -1.61
C VAL A 110 4.31 -13.47 -0.54
N ALA A 111 3.70 -14.66 -0.51
CA ALA A 111 4.06 -15.70 0.44
C ALA A 111 5.52 -16.16 0.27
N GLU A 112 5.98 -16.33 -0.96
CA GLU A 112 7.36 -16.67 -1.29
C GLU A 112 8.32 -15.57 -0.82
N ALA A 113 8.04 -14.31 -1.13
CA ALA A 113 8.88 -13.17 -0.74
C ALA A 113 8.99 -13.04 0.80
N ILE A 114 7.88 -13.18 1.52
CA ILE A 114 7.87 -13.12 2.99
C ILE A 114 8.65 -14.31 3.57
N THR A 115 8.44 -15.51 3.03
CA THR A 115 9.12 -16.72 3.50
C THR A 115 10.63 -16.63 3.27
N ALA A 116 11.05 -16.16 2.10
CA ALA A 116 12.47 -15.97 1.78
C ALA A 116 13.16 -14.99 2.75
N GLU A 117 12.49 -13.86 3.07
CA GLU A 117 13.02 -12.89 4.01
C GLU A 117 13.01 -13.41 5.47
N ALA A 118 11.97 -14.13 5.86
CA ALA A 118 11.88 -14.77 7.18
C ALA A 118 12.98 -15.82 7.36
N VAL A 119 13.22 -16.68 6.37
CA VAL A 119 14.30 -17.67 6.40
C VAL A 119 15.67 -16.99 6.47
N LYS A 120 15.91 -15.96 5.68
CA LYS A 120 17.14 -15.18 5.72
C LYS A 120 17.41 -14.58 7.10
N THR A 121 16.37 -13.99 7.71
CA THR A 121 16.44 -13.42 9.05
C THR A 121 16.65 -14.52 10.11
N ALA A 122 15.99 -15.67 9.97
CA ALA A 122 16.15 -16.83 10.86
C ALA A 122 17.56 -17.41 10.84
N LEU A 123 18.18 -17.47 9.67
CA LEU A 123 19.57 -17.90 9.53
C LEU A 123 20.57 -16.90 10.15
N MET A 124 20.21 -15.62 10.21
CA MET A 124 21.02 -14.60 10.87
C MET A 124 20.89 -14.61 12.41
N GLN A 125 19.72 -14.99 12.94
CA GLN A 125 19.44 -15.02 14.39
C GLN A 125 18.52 -16.21 14.78
N PRO A 126 19.02 -17.45 14.76
CA PRO A 126 18.17 -18.63 14.87
C PRO A 126 17.39 -18.76 16.18
N GLN A 127 17.85 -18.15 17.28
CA GLN A 127 17.25 -18.34 18.60
C GLN A 127 16.13 -17.34 18.93
N GLN A 128 16.07 -16.18 18.30
CA GLN A 128 15.07 -15.15 18.61
C GLN A 128 13.77 -15.28 17.81
N ILE A 129 13.83 -15.87 16.62
CA ILE A 129 12.69 -15.92 15.72
C ILE A 129 11.66 -16.97 16.13
N VAL A 130 12.11 -18.11 16.62
CA VAL A 130 11.16 -19.16 17.10
C VAL A 130 10.34 -18.63 18.27
N GLN A 131 10.94 -17.90 19.22
CA GLN A 131 10.21 -17.28 20.31
C GLN A 131 9.28 -16.17 19.84
N HIS A 132 9.64 -15.40 18.82
CA HIS A 132 8.82 -14.27 18.31
C HIS A 132 7.62 -14.76 17.51
N LEU A 133 7.75 -15.79 16.70
CA LEU A 133 6.66 -16.39 15.95
C LEU A 133 5.65 -17.07 16.89
N TYR A 134 6.11 -17.83 17.91
CA TYR A 134 5.22 -18.42 18.90
C TYR A 134 4.54 -17.39 19.80
N SER A 135 5.24 -16.31 20.18
CA SER A 135 4.65 -15.24 20.99
C SER A 135 3.64 -14.40 20.20
N TRP A 136 3.87 -14.22 18.89
CA TRP A 136 2.97 -13.44 18.02
C TRP A 136 1.65 -14.17 17.76
N ASP A 137 1.70 -15.49 17.58
CA ASP A 137 0.51 -16.31 17.32
C ASP A 137 -0.36 -16.44 18.59
N THR A 138 0.25 -16.71 19.73
CA THR A 138 -0.48 -16.79 21.02
C THR A 138 -1.02 -15.43 21.48
N GLU A 139 -0.27 -14.35 21.32
CA GLU A 139 -0.71 -13.02 21.71
C GLU A 139 -1.78 -12.47 20.75
N HIS A 140 -1.70 -12.82 19.47
CA HIS A 140 -2.71 -12.45 18.48
C HIS A 140 -4.03 -13.19 18.69
N GLN A 141 -3.98 -14.50 18.99
CA GLN A 141 -5.18 -15.29 19.32
C GLN A 141 -5.84 -14.85 20.63
N MET A 142 -5.05 -14.51 21.67
CA MET A 142 -5.59 -13.98 22.91
C MET A 142 -6.18 -12.58 22.75
N LYS A 143 -5.56 -11.70 21.97
CA LYS A 143 -6.08 -10.35 21.72
C LYS A 143 -7.31 -10.36 20.81
N GLN A 144 -7.46 -11.31 19.90
CA GLN A 144 -8.69 -11.45 19.11
C GLN A 144 -9.89 -11.89 19.97
N ARG A 145 -9.68 -12.78 20.94
CA ARG A 145 -10.78 -13.23 21.85
C ARG A 145 -11.24 -12.14 22.83
N SER A 146 -10.37 -11.22 23.23
CA SER A 146 -10.68 -10.14 24.18
C SER A 146 -11.00 -8.78 23.52
N ALA A 147 -10.77 -8.61 22.24
CA ALA A 147 -10.77 -7.30 21.57
C ALA A 147 -11.83 -7.13 20.49
N ILE A 148 -12.75 -8.09 20.31
CA ILE A 148 -13.85 -7.97 19.33
C ILE A 148 -14.66 -6.66 19.47
N PRO A 149 -14.85 -6.03 20.63
CA PRO A 149 -15.50 -4.73 20.72
C PRO A 149 -14.58 -3.53 20.43
N ARG A 150 -13.24 -3.69 20.51
CA ARG A 150 -12.30 -2.54 20.38
C ARG A 150 -11.66 -2.40 19.01
N CYS A 151 -11.75 -3.40 18.15
CA CYS A 151 -11.12 -3.38 16.82
C CYS A 151 -11.85 -2.52 15.79
N ARG A 152 -13.11 -2.08 16.01
CA ARG A 152 -13.85 -1.24 15.06
C ARG A 152 -13.20 0.12 14.77
N HIS A 153 -12.33 0.61 15.66
CA HIS A 153 -11.69 1.93 15.49
C HIS A 153 -10.22 1.87 15.08
N ARG A 154 -9.57 0.71 15.08
CA ARG A 154 -8.13 0.61 14.82
C ARG A 154 -7.78 0.18 13.39
N TRP A 155 -8.73 -0.33 12.62
CA TRP A 155 -8.53 -0.74 11.22
C TRP A 155 -8.53 0.42 10.22
N LYS A 156 -8.80 1.65 10.67
CA LYS A 156 -8.78 2.85 9.82
C LYS A 156 -7.38 3.48 9.66
N SER A 157 -6.33 2.90 10.19
CA SER A 157 -5.00 3.52 10.20
C SER A 157 -3.92 2.75 9.43
N TRP A 158 -4.27 2.04 8.36
CA TRP A 158 -3.26 1.54 7.43
C TRP A 158 -2.94 2.65 6.44
N ASP A 159 -1.70 3.12 6.49
CA ASP A 159 -1.16 4.11 5.55
C ASP A 159 -1.15 3.54 4.14
N ILE A 160 -2.14 3.92 3.36
CA ILE A 160 -2.22 3.54 1.96
C ILE A 160 -1.64 4.68 1.15
N ARG A 161 -0.64 4.38 0.36
CA ARG A 161 0.11 5.34 -0.44
C ARG A 161 0.02 4.98 -1.90
N MET A 162 -0.11 5.98 -2.69
CA MET A 162 -0.15 5.92 -4.14
C MET A 162 1.14 6.54 -4.69
N TYR A 163 1.72 5.90 -5.69
CA TYR A 163 2.87 6.44 -6.40
C TYR A 163 2.44 6.83 -7.82
N LEU A 164 2.69 8.07 -8.16
CA LEU A 164 2.46 8.61 -9.49
C LEU A 164 3.79 8.68 -10.22
N SER A 165 3.86 8.18 -11.43
CA SER A 165 5.04 8.32 -12.27
C SER A 165 4.75 9.18 -13.49
N GLU A 166 5.67 10.07 -13.80
CA GLU A 166 5.58 11.07 -14.84
C GLU A 166 6.65 10.78 -15.91
N GLN A 167 6.28 10.87 -17.18
CA GLN A 167 7.19 11.02 -18.31
C GLN A 167 6.93 12.33 -18.99
#